data_80ec4aad8aad6ba64deaa3c782ed6d99
#
_entry.id   80ec4aad8aad6ba64deaa3c782ed6d99
#
_cell.length_a   1.000
_cell.length_b   1.000
_cell.length_c   1.000
_cell.angle_alpha   90.00
_cell.angle_beta   90.00
_cell.angle_gamma   90.00
#
_symmetry.space_group_name_H-M   'P 1'
#
loop_
_entity.id
_entity.type
_entity.pdbx_description
1 polymer ?
#
loop_
_entity_poly.entity_id
_entity_poly.type
_entity_poly.pdbx_seq_one_letter_code
_entity_poly.pdbx_strand_id
1 'polypeptide(L)'
;MITVKDFKALIETIDTPEAFMREDVVAKAFQLPTRDARKVAVDQIFDLADKFDISAQDMDALLERAKELAPPVNDAFGRAEYMNDSTDASSAPALVRASDVPYEPPRWVLAPYFQIGKGTLIQGDNGSGKTAFMCGVAAHITTGEAILESNVAAPGDVLMLSVEDDLPVLRGRIEANGGDLTKVHFMTNAAGMTFTSPAVEEAIKLVHPAMVIFDPFQAFLGAGVDMFRANETRPQLAKLFDLCAKEGCCCAIIAHMGKNADRSPVNRSLGSVDIPAAMRSILQLAKDPDAENGCVMVHIKCSNAPKGRAIAYTIGDRGGVHWTGYKDMTAEDISIITKRKEKGIPYENEPLVQVFNQIVTDNPGGGFWSYAKFMEEGAKILGYPPYSDLGDLRRRLDGGLARELQKRDGLIVVHGAKGKGNVRGIRIEKYETPKAYQQKLDI
;
A
#
# COMPACT_ATOMS: atom_id res chain seq x y z
N MET A 1 -20.11 -0.15 45.01
CA MET A 1 -20.41 -0.73 43.66
C MET A 1 -21.84 -1.23 43.71
N ILE A 2 -22.69 -0.77 42.80
CA ILE A 2 -24.09 -1.22 42.74
C ILE A 2 -24.16 -2.61 42.10
N THR A 3 -25.03 -3.50 42.59
CA THR A 3 -25.22 -4.81 41.95
C THR A 3 -26.38 -4.75 40.96
N VAL A 4 -26.46 -5.73 40.05
CA VAL A 4 -27.58 -5.87 39.11
C VAL A 4 -28.91 -5.95 39.83
N LYS A 5 -28.94 -6.65 41.00
CA LYS A 5 -30.13 -6.79 41.83
C LYS A 5 -30.59 -5.46 42.43
N ASP A 6 -29.61 -4.67 42.91
CA ASP A 6 -29.93 -3.36 43.48
C ASP A 6 -30.40 -2.37 42.41
N PHE A 7 -29.83 -2.45 41.21
CA PHE A 7 -30.26 -1.61 40.09
C PHE A 7 -31.66 -1.95 39.65
N LYS A 8 -31.99 -3.27 39.51
CA LYS A 8 -33.33 -3.72 39.16
C LYS A 8 -34.39 -3.28 40.20
N ALA A 9 -34.05 -3.41 41.46
CA ALA A 9 -34.93 -2.94 42.54
C ALA A 9 -35.16 -1.42 42.50
N LEU A 10 -34.10 -0.65 42.13
CA LEU A 10 -34.21 0.80 41.95
C LEU A 10 -35.17 1.14 40.79
N ILE A 11 -35.01 0.51 39.63
CA ILE A 11 -35.85 0.76 38.45
C ILE A 11 -37.32 0.44 38.74
N GLU A 12 -37.60 -0.61 39.51
CA GLU A 12 -38.97 -0.98 39.92
C GLU A 12 -39.65 0.04 40.84
N THR A 13 -38.87 0.95 41.48
CA THR A 13 -39.42 2.03 42.34
C THR A 13 -39.71 3.31 41.59
N ILE A 14 -39.37 3.41 40.30
CA ILE A 14 -39.59 4.62 39.48
C ILE A 14 -41.00 4.58 38.92
N ASP A 15 -41.86 5.46 39.40
CA ASP A 15 -43.25 5.53 39.05
C ASP A 15 -43.67 6.84 38.36
N THR A 16 -42.76 7.82 38.26
CA THR A 16 -43.03 9.11 37.60
C THR A 16 -41.90 9.48 36.62
N PRO A 17 -42.22 10.27 35.58
CA PRO A 17 -41.20 10.78 34.63
C PRO A 17 -40.10 11.64 35.33
N GLU A 18 -40.50 12.44 36.34
CA GLU A 18 -39.54 13.33 37.06
C GLU A 18 -38.58 12.47 37.88
N ALA A 19 -39.01 11.36 38.47
CA ALA A 19 -38.12 10.44 39.17
C ALA A 19 -37.16 9.72 38.20
N PHE A 20 -37.62 9.45 37.01
CA PHE A 20 -36.80 8.82 35.94
C PHE A 20 -35.74 9.79 35.37
N MET A 21 -36.11 11.05 35.14
CA MET A 21 -35.23 12.04 34.53
C MET A 21 -34.08 12.51 35.47
N ARG A 22 -33.88 11.84 36.59
CA ARG A 22 -32.77 12.11 37.51
C ARG A 22 -31.49 11.45 36.97
N GLU A 23 -30.48 12.30 36.73
CA GLU A 23 -29.17 11.92 36.21
C GLU A 23 -28.47 10.84 37.08
N ASP A 24 -28.65 10.92 38.41
CA ASP A 24 -28.04 9.99 39.35
C ASP A 24 -28.68 8.57 39.27
N VAL A 25 -29.92 8.47 38.83
CA VAL A 25 -30.61 7.19 38.61
C VAL A 25 -30.05 6.48 37.39
N VAL A 26 -29.94 7.19 36.28
CA VAL A 26 -29.42 6.64 35.02
C VAL A 26 -27.91 6.39 35.12
N ALA A 27 -27.15 7.24 35.81
CA ALA A 27 -25.72 7.06 36.06
C ALA A 27 -25.40 5.73 36.78
N LYS A 28 -26.32 5.20 37.59
CA LYS A 28 -26.13 3.88 38.25
C LYS A 28 -26.09 2.70 37.28
N ALA A 29 -26.71 2.80 36.12
CA ALA A 29 -26.58 1.78 35.07
C ALA A 29 -25.14 1.64 34.61
N PHE A 30 -24.43 2.76 34.45
CA PHE A 30 -23.02 2.78 34.02
C PHE A 30 -22.05 2.34 35.11
N GLN A 31 -22.48 2.27 36.38
CA GLN A 31 -21.68 1.81 37.52
C GLN A 31 -21.74 0.29 37.77
N LEU A 32 -22.53 -0.46 36.98
CA LEU A 32 -22.60 -1.91 37.11
C LEU A 32 -21.30 -2.60 36.70
N PRO A 33 -20.94 -3.71 37.36
CA PRO A 33 -19.58 -4.27 37.30
C PRO A 33 -19.20 -4.90 35.94
N THR A 34 -20.18 -5.37 35.18
CA THR A 34 -19.91 -6.04 33.88
C THR A 34 -20.57 -5.31 32.73
N ARG A 35 -19.99 -5.45 31.54
CA ARG A 35 -20.53 -4.87 30.29
C ARG A 35 -21.97 -5.38 30.01
N ASP A 36 -22.19 -6.68 30.19
CA ASP A 36 -23.52 -7.27 29.95
C ASP A 36 -24.55 -6.75 30.93
N ALA A 37 -24.15 -6.58 32.20
CA ALA A 37 -25.04 -5.96 33.20
C ALA A 37 -25.39 -4.51 32.86
N ARG A 38 -24.42 -3.72 32.40
CA ARG A 38 -24.65 -2.35 31.94
C ARG A 38 -25.58 -2.30 30.73
N LYS A 39 -25.40 -3.20 29.76
CA LYS A 39 -26.25 -3.28 28.57
C LYS A 39 -27.71 -3.58 28.97
N VAL A 40 -27.94 -4.61 29.78
CA VAL A 40 -29.26 -4.95 30.27
C VAL A 40 -29.91 -3.80 31.04
N ALA A 41 -29.11 -3.07 31.84
CA ALA A 41 -29.59 -1.90 32.58
C ALA A 41 -30.00 -0.76 31.65
N VAL A 42 -29.21 -0.50 30.59
CA VAL A 42 -29.57 0.51 29.58
C VAL A 42 -30.83 0.14 28.83
N ASP A 43 -31.00 -1.13 28.43
CA ASP A 43 -32.25 -1.60 27.80
C ASP A 43 -33.45 -1.37 28.70
N GLN A 44 -33.33 -1.65 30.01
CA GLN A 44 -34.40 -1.40 30.98
C GLN A 44 -34.71 0.12 31.14
N ILE A 45 -33.70 0.98 31.01
CA ILE A 45 -33.88 2.42 31.02
C ILE A 45 -34.67 2.88 29.78
N PHE A 46 -34.40 2.33 28.60
CA PHE A 46 -35.16 2.63 27.39
C PHE A 46 -36.60 2.14 27.48
N ASP A 47 -36.84 0.92 27.98
CA ASP A 47 -38.16 0.42 28.22
C ASP A 47 -39.00 1.34 29.17
N LEU A 48 -38.32 1.89 30.16
CA LEU A 48 -38.95 2.81 31.10
C LEU A 48 -39.19 4.19 30.50
N ALA A 49 -38.27 4.69 29.66
CA ALA A 49 -38.43 5.91 28.90
C ALA A 49 -39.64 5.86 27.97
N ASP A 50 -39.83 4.74 27.26
CA ASP A 50 -40.97 4.51 26.40
C ASP A 50 -42.29 4.48 27.22
N LYS A 51 -42.26 3.88 28.41
CA LYS A 51 -43.43 3.87 29.33
C LYS A 51 -43.85 5.29 29.75
N PHE A 52 -42.91 6.20 29.88
CA PHE A 52 -43.14 7.59 30.29
C PHE A 52 -43.25 8.57 29.13
N ASP A 53 -43.21 8.11 27.88
CA ASP A 53 -43.26 8.93 26.66
C ASP A 53 -42.16 10.01 26.60
N ILE A 54 -40.95 9.63 27.04
CA ILE A 54 -39.78 10.51 27.01
C ILE A 54 -39.24 10.60 25.58
N SER A 55 -39.02 11.80 25.08
CA SER A 55 -38.49 12.00 23.72
C SER A 55 -37.07 11.43 23.55
N ALA A 56 -36.73 10.94 22.35
CA ALA A 56 -35.39 10.46 22.05
C ALA A 56 -34.30 11.53 22.30
N GLN A 57 -34.61 12.82 22.05
CA GLN A 57 -33.68 13.92 22.30
C GLN A 57 -33.42 14.15 23.79
N ASP A 58 -34.46 14.06 24.63
CA ASP A 58 -34.33 14.19 26.09
C ASP A 58 -33.57 13.00 26.66
N MET A 59 -33.83 11.81 26.10
CA MET A 59 -33.15 10.58 26.51
C MET A 59 -31.67 10.61 26.19
N ASP A 60 -31.27 11.06 24.99
CA ASP A 60 -29.87 11.23 24.62
C ASP A 60 -29.16 12.23 25.53
N ALA A 61 -29.79 13.36 25.81
CA ALA A 61 -29.26 14.38 26.72
C ALA A 61 -29.09 13.85 28.16
N LEU A 62 -30.02 13.03 28.62
CA LEU A 62 -29.97 12.39 29.95
C LEU A 62 -28.84 11.36 30.02
N LEU A 63 -28.66 10.54 29.00
CA LEU A 63 -27.59 9.53 28.93
C LEU A 63 -26.20 10.16 28.89
N GLU A 64 -26.01 11.23 28.13
CA GLU A 64 -24.72 11.95 28.10
C GLU A 64 -24.36 12.53 29.46
N ARG A 65 -25.29 13.21 30.13
CA ARG A 65 -25.06 13.73 31.48
C ARG A 65 -24.84 12.63 32.51
N ALA A 66 -25.56 11.53 32.41
CA ALA A 66 -25.39 10.38 33.29
C ALA A 66 -24.01 9.70 33.12
N LYS A 67 -23.46 9.65 31.90
CA LYS A 67 -22.09 9.17 31.64
C LYS A 67 -21.04 10.05 32.33
N GLU A 68 -21.22 11.37 32.36
CA GLU A 68 -20.30 12.30 33.05
C GLU A 68 -20.29 12.11 34.59
N LEU A 69 -21.43 11.72 35.16
CA LEU A 69 -21.56 11.47 36.60
C LEU A 69 -21.06 10.05 37.02
N ALA A 70 -20.93 9.13 36.09
CA ALA A 70 -20.45 7.79 36.39
C ALA A 70 -18.91 7.80 36.40
N PRO A 71 -18.24 7.39 37.49
CA PRO A 71 -16.79 7.23 37.48
C PRO A 71 -16.41 6.16 36.46
N PRO A 72 -15.27 6.29 35.78
CA PRO A 72 -14.80 5.29 34.82
C PRO A 72 -14.66 3.94 35.53
N VAL A 73 -15.27 2.91 34.97
CA VAL A 73 -15.11 1.53 35.47
C VAL A 73 -13.80 1.01 34.90
N ASN A 74 -12.86 0.73 35.80
CA ASN A 74 -11.57 0.14 35.44
C ASN A 74 -11.71 -1.38 35.34
N ASP A 75 -11.07 -1.98 34.33
CA ASP A 75 -10.87 -3.43 34.24
C ASP A 75 -9.97 -3.95 35.39
N ALA A 76 -9.75 -5.25 35.46
CA ALA A 76 -8.90 -5.88 36.47
C ALA A 76 -7.42 -5.39 36.41
N PHE A 77 -7.04 -4.62 35.39
CA PHE A 77 -5.71 -4.03 35.18
C PHE A 77 -5.71 -2.50 35.32
N GLY A 78 -6.80 -1.89 35.81
CA GLY A 78 -6.90 -0.43 36.03
C GLY A 78 -7.10 0.39 34.76
N ARG A 79 -7.56 -0.17 33.67
CA ARG A 79 -7.85 0.53 32.42
C ARG A 79 -9.28 1.03 32.38
N ALA A 80 -9.48 2.31 31.98
CA ALA A 80 -10.81 2.87 31.78
C ALA A 80 -11.47 2.24 30.55
N GLU A 81 -12.59 1.55 30.72
CA GLU A 81 -13.44 1.10 29.62
C GLU A 81 -14.40 2.23 29.25
N TYR A 82 -14.21 2.80 28.06
CA TYR A 82 -15.22 3.69 27.45
C TYR A 82 -16.20 2.82 26.63
N MET A 83 -17.49 3.03 26.83
CA MET A 83 -18.52 2.43 25.96
C MET A 83 -18.42 3.09 24.57
N ASN A 84 -17.76 2.42 23.64
CA ASN A 84 -17.90 2.77 22.23
C ASN A 84 -19.22 2.21 21.70
N ASP A 85 -20.10 3.11 21.30
CA ASP A 85 -21.33 2.81 20.57
C ASP A 85 -20.96 2.24 19.19
N SER A 86 -20.80 0.93 19.12
CA SER A 86 -20.87 0.18 17.85
C SER A 86 -21.81 -1.00 18.10
N THR A 87 -23.04 -0.84 17.62
CA THR A 87 -24.04 -1.88 17.51
C THR A 87 -23.51 -3.04 16.65
N ASP A 88 -22.87 -3.99 17.31
CA ASP A 88 -22.80 -5.38 16.85
C ASP A 88 -22.68 -6.29 18.05
N ALA A 89 -23.83 -6.82 18.45
CA ALA A 89 -23.95 -7.78 19.51
C ALA A 89 -23.58 -9.17 18.99
N SER A 90 -22.34 -9.56 19.18
CA SER A 90 -21.94 -10.92 19.59
C SER A 90 -20.43 -11.07 19.45
N SER A 91 -19.72 -10.91 20.53
CA SER A 91 -18.62 -11.81 20.90
C SER A 91 -17.77 -11.14 21.98
N ALA A 92 -17.61 -11.81 23.09
CA ALA A 92 -16.46 -11.59 23.96
C ALA A 92 -15.20 -11.53 23.07
N PRO A 93 -14.23 -10.62 23.34
CA PRO A 93 -13.03 -10.56 22.52
C PRO A 93 -12.41 -11.95 22.46
N ALA A 94 -12.34 -12.54 21.26
CA ALA A 94 -11.67 -13.80 21.05
C ALA A 94 -10.18 -13.58 21.23
N LEU A 95 -9.70 -13.87 22.42
CA LEU A 95 -8.26 -13.80 22.76
C LEU A 95 -7.64 -15.16 22.54
N VAL A 96 -6.57 -15.19 21.76
CA VAL A 96 -5.73 -16.38 21.56
C VAL A 96 -4.30 -16.05 22.01
N ARG A 97 -3.64 -16.98 22.70
CA ARG A 97 -2.22 -16.81 23.06
C ARG A 97 -1.37 -16.96 21.81
N ALA A 98 -0.30 -16.19 21.72
CA ALA A 98 0.64 -16.30 20.60
C ALA A 98 1.24 -17.69 20.45
N SER A 99 1.46 -18.42 21.59
CA SER A 99 1.91 -19.81 21.60
C SER A 99 0.94 -20.81 20.97
N ASP A 100 -0.34 -20.48 20.94
CA ASP A 100 -1.42 -21.36 20.46
C ASP A 100 -1.73 -21.10 18.97
N VAL A 101 -1.08 -20.08 18.37
CA VAL A 101 -1.20 -19.75 16.95
C VAL A 101 -0.07 -20.45 16.18
N PRO A 102 -0.37 -21.39 15.27
CA PRO A 102 0.66 -22.01 14.45
C PRO A 102 1.31 -20.98 13.53
N TYR A 103 2.62 -21.08 13.35
CA TYR A 103 3.31 -20.27 12.35
C TYR A 103 2.98 -20.75 10.95
N GLU A 104 2.41 -19.87 10.14
CA GLU A 104 2.18 -20.10 8.72
C GLU A 104 2.98 -19.08 7.88
N PRO A 105 3.91 -19.55 7.02
CA PRO A 105 4.62 -18.64 6.13
C PRO A 105 3.67 -18.02 5.10
N PRO A 106 3.96 -16.79 4.61
CA PRO A 106 3.17 -16.18 3.56
C PRO A 106 3.11 -17.07 2.31
N ARG A 107 1.90 -17.32 1.78
CA ARG A 107 1.69 -18.05 0.53
C ARG A 107 1.57 -17.09 -0.63
N TRP A 108 2.10 -17.46 -1.79
CA TRP A 108 2.21 -16.61 -2.97
C TRP A 108 1.65 -17.32 -4.19
N VAL A 109 1.00 -16.56 -5.07
CA VAL A 109 0.71 -17.00 -6.44
C VAL A 109 1.96 -16.82 -7.31
N LEU A 110 2.62 -15.67 -7.17
CA LEU A 110 3.90 -15.32 -7.78
C LEU A 110 4.77 -14.57 -6.76
N ALA A 111 5.76 -15.25 -6.19
CA ALA A 111 6.63 -14.67 -5.16
C ALA A 111 7.66 -13.70 -5.76
N PRO A 112 7.95 -12.59 -5.08
CA PRO A 112 7.30 -12.02 -3.88
C PRO A 112 6.26 -10.95 -4.23
N TYR A 113 5.67 -10.97 -5.41
CA TYR A 113 4.85 -9.90 -5.96
C TYR A 113 3.36 -10.03 -5.60
N PHE A 114 2.78 -11.26 -5.68
CA PHE A 114 1.34 -11.49 -5.51
C PHE A 114 1.07 -12.50 -4.40
N GLN A 115 0.75 -11.99 -3.21
CA GLN A 115 0.48 -12.80 -2.02
C GLN A 115 -0.99 -13.22 -1.96
N ILE A 116 -1.25 -14.49 -1.65
CA ILE A 116 -2.59 -15.04 -1.41
C ILE A 116 -3.26 -14.34 -0.23
N GLY A 117 -4.53 -13.99 -0.38
CA GLY A 117 -5.34 -13.30 0.62
C GLY A 117 -4.98 -11.85 0.83
N LYS A 118 -4.17 -11.24 -0.04
CA LYS A 118 -3.71 -9.85 0.11
C LYS A 118 -3.84 -9.08 -1.20
N GLY A 119 -3.96 -7.73 -1.06
CA GLY A 119 -3.99 -6.83 -2.19
C GLY A 119 -2.61 -6.45 -2.68
N THR A 120 -2.42 -6.49 -4.00
CA THR A 120 -1.29 -5.90 -4.73
C THR A 120 -1.80 -4.75 -5.58
N LEU A 121 -1.25 -3.56 -5.38
CA LEU A 121 -1.55 -2.38 -6.19
C LEU A 121 -0.59 -2.30 -7.37
N ILE A 122 -1.14 -2.17 -8.56
CA ILE A 122 -0.40 -1.93 -9.79
C ILE A 122 -0.62 -0.48 -10.19
N GLN A 123 0.39 0.37 -9.99
CA GLN A 123 0.29 1.79 -10.29
C GLN A 123 1.25 2.22 -11.40
N GLY A 124 0.93 3.30 -12.09
CA GLY A 124 1.75 3.88 -13.14
C GLY A 124 1.00 4.97 -13.90
N ASP A 125 1.74 5.78 -14.63
CA ASP A 125 1.19 6.84 -15.46
C ASP A 125 0.27 6.29 -16.55
N ASN A 126 -0.57 7.15 -17.13
CA ASN A 126 -1.40 6.75 -18.27
C ASN A 126 -0.51 6.28 -19.42
N GLY A 127 -0.91 5.20 -20.09
CA GLY A 127 -0.11 4.62 -21.17
C GLY A 127 1.16 3.88 -20.73
N SER A 128 1.37 3.63 -19.42
CA SER A 128 2.50 2.81 -18.92
C SER A 128 2.32 1.30 -19.16
N GLY A 129 1.22 0.87 -19.79
CA GLY A 129 0.98 -0.53 -20.13
C GLY A 129 0.51 -1.42 -18.98
N LYS A 130 -0.17 -0.86 -17.96
CA LYS A 130 -0.61 -1.61 -16.77
C LYS A 130 -1.49 -2.81 -17.10
N THR A 131 -2.52 -2.61 -17.91
CA THR A 131 -3.43 -3.70 -18.33
C THR A 131 -2.70 -4.75 -19.15
N ALA A 132 -1.83 -4.35 -20.11
CA ALA A 132 -1.02 -5.29 -20.89
C ALA A 132 -0.08 -6.11 -20.00
N PHE A 133 0.61 -5.46 -19.05
CA PHE A 133 1.44 -6.13 -18.04
C PHE A 133 0.65 -7.18 -17.25
N MET A 134 -0.55 -6.80 -16.76
CA MET A 134 -1.40 -7.74 -16.02
C MET A 134 -1.95 -8.87 -16.88
N CYS A 135 -2.22 -8.65 -18.16
CA CYS A 135 -2.53 -9.73 -19.11
C CYS A 135 -1.33 -10.70 -19.28
N GLY A 136 -0.10 -10.18 -19.33
CA GLY A 136 1.11 -11.00 -19.31
C GLY A 136 1.24 -11.84 -18.05
N VAL A 137 1.05 -11.22 -16.88
CA VAL A 137 1.05 -11.93 -15.58
C VAL A 137 -0.06 -13.00 -15.53
N ALA A 138 -1.28 -12.66 -15.97
CA ALA A 138 -2.40 -13.59 -16.02
C ALA A 138 -2.11 -14.80 -16.91
N ALA A 139 -1.49 -14.59 -18.08
CA ALA A 139 -1.09 -15.68 -18.96
C ALA A 139 -0.15 -16.67 -18.26
N HIS A 140 0.88 -16.18 -17.58
CA HIS A 140 1.80 -17.02 -16.81
C HIS A 140 1.12 -17.75 -15.64
N ILE A 141 0.16 -17.11 -14.96
CA ILE A 141 -0.62 -17.77 -13.89
C ILE A 141 -1.44 -18.93 -14.47
N THR A 142 -2.06 -18.75 -15.64
CA THR A 142 -2.90 -19.81 -16.25
C THR A 142 -2.10 -21.01 -16.73
N THR A 143 -0.86 -20.80 -17.17
CA THR A 143 0.02 -21.89 -17.68
C THR A 143 0.93 -22.47 -16.59
N GLY A 144 1.17 -21.72 -15.50
CA GLY A 144 2.13 -22.10 -14.47
C GLY A 144 3.57 -21.80 -14.84
N GLU A 145 3.83 -21.12 -15.97
CA GLU A 145 5.17 -20.77 -16.41
C GLU A 145 5.76 -19.64 -15.54
N ALA A 146 7.05 -19.73 -15.27
CA ALA A 146 7.76 -18.71 -14.49
C ALA A 146 7.88 -17.38 -15.26
N ILE A 147 7.86 -16.29 -14.56
CA ILE A 147 8.28 -14.97 -15.06
C ILE A 147 9.75 -14.77 -14.66
N LEU A 148 10.65 -14.95 -15.62
CA LEU A 148 12.10 -15.00 -15.37
C LEU A 148 12.43 -16.08 -14.30
N GLU A 149 13.02 -15.71 -13.18
CA GLU A 149 13.35 -16.63 -12.07
C GLU A 149 12.20 -16.72 -11.03
N SER A 150 11.10 -15.96 -11.20
CA SER A 150 9.96 -15.96 -10.29
C SER A 150 8.96 -17.04 -10.70
N ASN A 151 8.87 -18.11 -9.90
CA ASN A 151 7.98 -19.22 -10.17
C ASN A 151 6.53 -18.87 -9.81
N VAL A 152 5.60 -19.27 -10.69
CA VAL A 152 4.18 -19.39 -10.36
C VAL A 152 4.01 -20.64 -9.49
N ALA A 153 3.26 -20.52 -8.39
CA ALA A 153 3.11 -21.62 -7.43
C ALA A 153 2.43 -22.86 -8.03
N ALA A 154 1.38 -22.61 -8.82
CA ALA A 154 0.66 -23.64 -9.60
C ALA A 154 -0.18 -22.94 -10.68
N PRO A 155 -0.46 -23.61 -11.83
CA PRO A 155 -1.45 -23.11 -12.78
C PRO A 155 -2.81 -22.90 -12.10
N GLY A 156 -3.47 -21.79 -12.40
CA GLY A 156 -4.77 -21.48 -11.81
C GLY A 156 -5.60 -20.54 -12.68
N ASP A 157 -6.87 -20.46 -12.36
CA ASP A 157 -7.81 -19.58 -13.04
C ASP A 157 -7.58 -18.11 -12.67
N VAL A 158 -7.88 -17.20 -13.59
CA VAL A 158 -7.81 -15.76 -13.40
C VAL A 158 -9.18 -15.17 -13.68
N LEU A 159 -9.72 -14.40 -12.71
CA LEU A 159 -10.94 -13.62 -12.89
C LEU A 159 -10.57 -12.16 -13.13
N MET A 160 -11.00 -11.59 -14.27
CA MET A 160 -10.75 -10.19 -14.61
C MET A 160 -12.05 -9.39 -14.65
N LEU A 161 -12.05 -8.28 -13.91
CA LEU A 161 -13.09 -7.26 -13.91
C LEU A 161 -12.48 -5.99 -14.51
N SER A 162 -12.78 -5.70 -15.76
CA SER A 162 -12.32 -4.49 -16.46
C SER A 162 -13.50 -3.69 -16.98
N VAL A 163 -13.40 -2.37 -16.88
CA VAL A 163 -14.39 -1.44 -17.42
C VAL A 163 -13.77 -0.46 -18.44
N GLU A 164 -12.44 -0.53 -18.64
CA GLU A 164 -11.73 0.34 -19.58
C GLU A 164 -11.51 -0.33 -20.95
N ASP A 165 -11.16 -1.60 -20.96
CA ASP A 165 -10.86 -2.32 -22.21
C ASP A 165 -11.97 -3.30 -22.59
N ASP A 166 -12.25 -3.41 -23.89
CA ASP A 166 -13.20 -4.37 -24.44
C ASP A 166 -12.70 -5.83 -24.31
N LEU A 167 -13.63 -6.77 -24.06
CA LEU A 167 -13.29 -8.17 -23.86
C LEU A 167 -12.50 -8.82 -25.04
N PRO A 168 -12.80 -8.52 -26.33
CA PRO A 168 -11.98 -9.04 -27.44
C PRO A 168 -10.53 -8.55 -27.39
N VAL A 169 -10.30 -7.30 -26.92
CA VAL A 169 -8.95 -6.73 -26.76
C VAL A 169 -8.21 -7.45 -25.63
N LEU A 170 -8.85 -7.63 -24.48
CA LEU A 170 -8.27 -8.38 -23.34
C LEU A 170 -7.95 -9.82 -23.72
N ARG A 171 -8.88 -10.52 -24.39
CA ARG A 171 -8.66 -11.87 -24.91
C ARG A 171 -7.44 -11.91 -25.84
N GLY A 172 -7.35 -10.97 -26.79
CA GLY A 172 -6.22 -10.89 -27.71
C GLY A 172 -4.87 -10.67 -27.01
N ARG A 173 -4.86 -9.87 -25.91
CA ARG A 173 -3.65 -9.69 -25.09
C ARG A 173 -3.27 -10.97 -24.34
N ILE A 174 -4.22 -11.69 -23.75
CA ILE A 174 -3.95 -12.97 -23.08
C ILE A 174 -3.38 -13.98 -24.09
N GLU A 175 -4.00 -14.10 -25.27
CA GLU A 175 -3.54 -14.99 -26.35
C GLU A 175 -2.13 -14.62 -26.84
N ALA A 176 -1.84 -13.34 -27.03
CA ALA A 176 -0.52 -12.85 -27.45
C ALA A 176 0.59 -13.14 -26.41
N ASN A 177 0.21 -13.37 -25.15
CA ASN A 177 1.11 -13.77 -24.06
C ASN A 177 1.15 -15.31 -23.85
N GLY A 178 0.52 -16.12 -24.70
CA GLY A 178 0.51 -17.58 -24.58
C GLY A 178 -0.36 -18.13 -23.45
N GLY A 179 -1.29 -17.33 -22.91
CA GLY A 179 -2.14 -17.75 -21.79
C GLY A 179 -3.17 -18.80 -22.18
N ASP A 180 -3.55 -19.66 -21.24
CA ASP A 180 -4.64 -20.63 -21.38
C ASP A 180 -5.98 -19.89 -21.28
N LEU A 181 -6.60 -19.66 -22.43
CA LEU A 181 -7.88 -18.91 -22.52
C LEU A 181 -9.03 -19.64 -21.81
N THR A 182 -8.91 -20.94 -21.54
CA THR A 182 -9.96 -21.69 -20.80
C THR A 182 -9.96 -21.41 -19.32
N LYS A 183 -8.88 -20.81 -18.79
CA LYS A 183 -8.70 -20.45 -17.39
C LYS A 183 -8.81 -18.93 -17.12
N VAL A 184 -9.16 -18.13 -18.14
CA VAL A 184 -9.40 -16.70 -17.96
C VAL A 184 -10.88 -16.41 -18.07
N HIS A 185 -11.43 -15.85 -17.01
CA HIS A 185 -12.84 -15.51 -16.87
C HIS A 185 -13.00 -13.98 -16.83
N PHE A 186 -13.89 -13.47 -17.69
CA PHE A 186 -14.22 -12.04 -17.72
C PHE A 186 -15.60 -11.81 -17.11
N MET A 187 -15.70 -10.82 -16.24
CA MET A 187 -17.00 -10.37 -15.73
C MET A 187 -17.62 -9.37 -16.71
N THR A 188 -18.67 -9.78 -17.42
CA THR A 188 -19.24 -9.02 -18.55
C THR A 188 -19.98 -7.75 -18.14
N ASN A 189 -20.49 -7.67 -16.89
CA ASN A 189 -21.27 -6.56 -16.37
C ASN A 189 -20.54 -5.84 -15.22
N ALA A 190 -19.23 -5.65 -15.35
CA ALA A 190 -18.41 -5.06 -14.29
C ALA A 190 -18.74 -3.58 -14.01
N ALA A 191 -19.31 -2.87 -14.99
CA ALA A 191 -19.68 -1.46 -14.83
C ALA A 191 -20.76 -1.28 -13.76
N GLY A 192 -20.48 -0.40 -12.78
CA GLY A 192 -21.38 -0.13 -11.65
C GLY A 192 -21.28 -1.11 -10.48
N MET A 193 -20.44 -2.15 -10.58
CA MET A 193 -20.13 -3.02 -9.45
C MET A 193 -19.13 -2.37 -8.50
N THR A 194 -19.13 -2.80 -7.26
CA THR A 194 -18.17 -2.39 -6.23
C THR A 194 -17.33 -3.58 -5.79
N PHE A 195 -16.22 -3.33 -5.09
CA PHE A 195 -15.39 -4.38 -4.48
C PHE A 195 -16.18 -5.34 -3.57
N THR A 196 -17.32 -4.89 -3.05
CA THR A 196 -18.18 -5.65 -2.12
C THR A 196 -19.53 -6.02 -2.72
N SER A 197 -19.71 -5.90 -4.03
CA SER A 197 -20.94 -6.33 -4.71
C SER A 197 -21.14 -7.83 -4.55
N PRO A 198 -22.37 -8.31 -4.22
CA PRO A 198 -22.63 -9.75 -4.10
C PRO A 198 -22.26 -10.55 -5.33
N ALA A 199 -22.42 -9.98 -6.53
CA ALA A 199 -22.06 -10.63 -7.79
C ALA A 199 -20.53 -10.84 -7.91
N VAL A 200 -19.69 -9.94 -7.35
CA VAL A 200 -18.24 -10.12 -7.31
C VAL A 200 -17.87 -11.27 -6.36
N GLU A 201 -18.50 -11.32 -5.19
CA GLU A 201 -18.31 -12.40 -4.23
C GLU A 201 -18.71 -13.76 -4.83
N GLU A 202 -19.89 -13.82 -5.49
CA GLU A 202 -20.39 -15.03 -6.14
C GLU A 202 -19.48 -15.48 -7.27
N ALA A 203 -18.96 -14.56 -8.12
CA ALA A 203 -18.03 -14.88 -9.19
C ALA A 203 -16.71 -15.45 -8.65
N ILE A 204 -16.15 -14.87 -7.58
CA ILE A 204 -14.94 -15.41 -6.95
C ILE A 204 -15.18 -16.81 -6.38
N LYS A 205 -16.33 -17.05 -5.73
CA LYS A 205 -16.70 -18.36 -5.21
C LYS A 205 -16.99 -19.39 -6.30
N LEU A 206 -17.50 -18.98 -7.45
CA LEU A 206 -17.80 -19.87 -8.57
C LEU A 206 -16.55 -20.29 -9.32
N VAL A 207 -15.64 -19.33 -9.58
CA VAL A 207 -14.43 -19.54 -10.38
C VAL A 207 -13.30 -20.15 -9.56
N HIS A 208 -13.24 -19.88 -8.24
CA HIS A 208 -12.09 -20.21 -7.38
C HIS A 208 -10.75 -19.80 -7.98
N PRO A 209 -10.60 -18.52 -8.39
CA PRO A 209 -9.42 -18.09 -9.12
C PRO A 209 -8.16 -18.10 -8.25
N ALA A 210 -6.99 -18.30 -8.86
CA ALA A 210 -5.72 -18.01 -8.19
C ALA A 210 -5.51 -16.50 -8.04
N MET A 211 -6.02 -15.70 -9.00
CA MET A 211 -5.92 -14.24 -8.99
C MET A 211 -7.22 -13.60 -9.46
N VAL A 212 -7.66 -12.56 -8.73
CA VAL A 212 -8.69 -11.63 -9.21
C VAL A 212 -8.06 -10.29 -9.56
N ILE A 213 -8.42 -9.72 -10.72
CA ILE A 213 -7.87 -8.47 -11.25
C ILE A 213 -8.99 -7.44 -11.39
N PHE A 214 -8.81 -6.26 -10.81
CA PHE A 214 -9.72 -5.11 -10.95
C PHE A 214 -9.04 -4.01 -11.76
N ASP A 215 -9.66 -3.55 -12.83
CA ASP A 215 -9.14 -2.54 -13.73
C ASP A 215 -10.21 -1.52 -14.16
N PRO A 216 -10.14 -0.26 -13.71
CA PRO A 216 -9.27 0.29 -12.66
C PRO A 216 -9.94 0.35 -11.28
N PHE A 217 -9.14 0.62 -10.24
CA PHE A 217 -9.57 0.81 -8.84
C PHE A 217 -10.80 1.73 -8.69
N GLN A 218 -10.76 2.87 -9.35
CA GLN A 218 -11.78 3.90 -9.22
C GLN A 218 -13.18 3.43 -9.62
N ALA A 219 -13.25 2.53 -10.59
CA ALA A 219 -14.53 2.03 -11.10
C ALA A 219 -15.28 1.13 -10.11
N PHE A 220 -14.58 0.58 -9.11
CA PHE A 220 -15.14 -0.39 -8.17
C PHE A 220 -15.34 0.17 -6.75
N LEU A 221 -15.26 1.49 -6.56
CA LEU A 221 -15.53 2.12 -5.27
C LEU A 221 -17.04 2.31 -5.00
N GLY A 222 -17.83 2.46 -6.04
CA GLY A 222 -19.26 2.74 -5.93
C GLY A 222 -19.60 4.23 -5.89
N ALA A 223 -20.86 4.53 -6.25
CA ALA A 223 -21.37 5.89 -6.24
C ALA A 223 -21.44 6.43 -4.81
N GLY A 224 -20.88 7.62 -4.59
CA GLY A 224 -20.88 8.29 -3.29
C GLY A 224 -19.72 7.97 -2.35
N VAL A 225 -18.83 7.05 -2.73
CA VAL A 225 -17.60 6.77 -1.97
C VAL A 225 -16.50 7.74 -2.42
N ASP A 226 -16.03 8.57 -1.49
CA ASP A 226 -14.91 9.47 -1.75
C ASP A 226 -13.58 8.71 -1.62
N MET A 227 -12.90 8.51 -2.77
CA MET A 227 -11.60 7.82 -2.81
C MET A 227 -10.50 8.52 -1.97
N PHE A 228 -10.70 9.78 -1.57
CA PHE A 228 -9.77 10.53 -0.73
C PHE A 228 -10.04 10.36 0.76
N ARG A 229 -11.14 9.69 1.14
CA ARG A 229 -11.50 9.40 2.52
C ARG A 229 -11.16 7.96 2.89
N ALA A 230 -10.26 7.83 3.84
CA ALA A 230 -9.76 6.56 4.35
C ALA A 230 -10.84 5.68 4.95
N ASN A 231 -11.74 6.28 5.72
CA ASN A 231 -12.84 5.61 6.39
C ASN A 231 -13.89 5.03 5.42
N GLU A 232 -13.91 5.47 4.18
CA GLU A 232 -14.86 4.97 3.17
C GLU A 232 -14.24 3.86 2.31
N THR A 233 -12.95 3.96 1.94
CA THR A 233 -12.28 3.01 1.06
C THR A 233 -11.74 1.78 1.79
N ARG A 234 -11.17 1.96 2.98
CA ARG A 234 -10.51 0.89 3.73
C ARG A 234 -11.42 -0.28 4.12
N PRO A 235 -12.68 -0.05 4.58
CA PRO A 235 -13.58 -1.16 4.90
C PRO A 235 -13.95 -2.03 3.70
N GLN A 236 -14.08 -1.45 2.51
CA GLN A 236 -14.38 -2.20 1.29
C GLN A 236 -13.20 -3.09 0.89
N LEU A 237 -11.98 -2.54 0.91
CA LEU A 237 -10.77 -3.31 0.63
C LEU A 237 -10.55 -4.42 1.67
N ALA A 238 -10.82 -4.17 2.95
CA ALA A 238 -10.71 -5.18 3.99
C ALA A 238 -11.65 -6.38 3.72
N LYS A 239 -12.92 -6.13 3.41
CA LYS A 239 -13.89 -7.18 3.06
C LYS A 239 -13.46 -7.98 1.83
N LEU A 240 -12.96 -7.31 0.78
CA LEU A 240 -12.45 -7.97 -0.41
C LEU A 240 -11.25 -8.87 -0.09
N PHE A 241 -10.29 -8.38 0.69
CA PHE A 241 -9.09 -9.17 1.04
C PHE A 241 -9.41 -10.33 1.97
N ASP A 242 -10.39 -10.19 2.86
CA ASP A 242 -10.91 -11.29 3.69
C ASP A 242 -11.57 -12.37 2.83
N LEU A 243 -12.34 -11.98 1.81
CA LEU A 243 -12.90 -12.93 0.83
C LEU A 243 -11.78 -13.63 0.07
N CYS A 244 -10.80 -12.89 -0.48
CA CYS A 244 -9.67 -13.47 -1.18
C CYS A 244 -8.85 -14.44 -0.29
N ALA A 245 -8.73 -14.14 1.01
CA ALA A 245 -8.04 -15.01 1.95
C ALA A 245 -8.81 -16.32 2.19
N LYS A 246 -10.14 -16.25 2.29
CA LYS A 246 -11.03 -17.42 2.44
C LYS A 246 -11.02 -18.31 1.21
N GLU A 247 -11.06 -17.70 0.03
CA GLU A 247 -11.08 -18.43 -1.26
C GLU A 247 -9.67 -18.81 -1.76
N GLY A 248 -8.61 -18.41 -1.06
CA GLY A 248 -7.23 -18.79 -1.40
C GLY A 248 -6.65 -18.09 -2.62
N CYS A 249 -7.19 -16.93 -3.02
CA CYS A 249 -6.73 -16.16 -4.18
C CYS A 249 -5.94 -14.90 -3.77
N CYS A 250 -5.17 -14.33 -4.69
CA CYS A 250 -4.61 -12.99 -4.55
C CYS A 250 -5.47 -11.95 -5.29
N CYS A 251 -5.38 -10.70 -4.84
CA CYS A 251 -6.10 -9.57 -5.45
C CYS A 251 -5.11 -8.60 -6.08
N ALA A 252 -5.22 -8.37 -7.39
CA ALA A 252 -4.48 -7.35 -8.13
C ALA A 252 -5.40 -6.20 -8.50
N ILE A 253 -5.01 -4.96 -8.15
CA ILE A 253 -5.82 -3.77 -8.40
C ILE A 253 -5.00 -2.77 -9.19
N ILE A 254 -5.46 -2.42 -10.37
CA ILE A 254 -4.81 -1.43 -11.23
C ILE A 254 -5.30 -0.04 -10.85
N ALA A 255 -4.37 0.89 -10.65
CA ALA A 255 -4.69 2.28 -10.35
C ALA A 255 -3.83 3.26 -11.15
N HIS A 256 -4.40 4.41 -11.45
CA HIS A 256 -3.68 5.51 -12.05
C HIS A 256 -2.86 6.27 -11.00
N MET A 257 -1.78 6.89 -11.42
CA MET A 257 -0.99 7.76 -10.56
C MET A 257 -1.53 9.18 -10.59
N GLY A 258 -1.44 9.87 -9.46
CA GLY A 258 -1.75 11.30 -9.36
C GLY A 258 -0.66 12.14 -10.04
N LYS A 259 -1.05 13.30 -10.58
CA LYS A 259 -0.14 14.23 -11.28
C LYS A 259 0.91 14.88 -10.35
N ASN A 260 0.76 14.78 -9.02
CA ASN A 260 1.70 15.40 -8.08
C ASN A 260 2.98 14.54 -7.96
N ALA A 261 4.00 14.92 -8.70
CA ALA A 261 5.30 14.26 -8.74
C ALA A 261 6.15 14.43 -7.44
N ASP A 262 5.74 15.30 -6.52
CA ASP A 262 6.48 15.56 -5.27
C ASP A 262 6.10 14.58 -4.14
N ARG A 263 5.03 13.81 -4.32
CA ARG A 263 4.69 12.72 -3.39
C ARG A 263 5.71 11.58 -3.52
N SER A 264 5.96 10.91 -2.39
CA SER A 264 6.77 9.69 -2.40
C SER A 264 6.17 8.64 -3.36
N PRO A 265 6.98 7.79 -4.02
CA PRO A 265 6.49 6.79 -4.98
C PRO A 265 5.36 5.92 -4.44
N VAL A 266 5.42 5.53 -3.17
CA VAL A 266 4.37 4.74 -2.51
C VAL A 266 3.03 5.48 -2.45
N ASN A 267 3.05 6.80 -2.28
CA ASN A 267 1.85 7.64 -2.09
C ASN A 267 1.42 8.39 -3.38
N ARG A 268 1.96 8.01 -4.53
CA ARG A 268 1.61 8.64 -5.82
C ARG A 268 0.32 8.09 -6.45
N SER A 269 -0.23 6.98 -5.97
CA SER A 269 -1.54 6.50 -6.44
C SER A 269 -2.62 7.57 -6.24
N LEU A 270 -3.57 7.64 -7.16
CA LEU A 270 -4.75 8.48 -6.99
C LEU A 270 -5.54 8.02 -5.75
N GLY A 271 -5.98 8.99 -4.95
CA GLY A 271 -6.81 8.75 -3.79
C GLY A 271 -6.12 9.00 -2.45
N SER A 272 -6.68 8.43 -1.40
CA SER A 272 -6.16 8.51 -0.03
C SER A 272 -4.83 7.78 0.13
N VAL A 273 -3.98 8.28 1.02
CA VAL A 273 -2.74 7.59 1.47
C VAL A 273 -3.02 6.23 2.12
N ASP A 274 -4.27 5.97 2.52
CA ASP A 274 -4.68 4.69 3.09
C ASP A 274 -4.85 3.57 2.06
N ILE A 275 -5.06 3.90 0.77
CA ILE A 275 -5.12 2.88 -0.28
C ILE A 275 -3.77 2.14 -0.36
N PRO A 276 -2.62 2.82 -0.56
CA PRO A 276 -1.31 2.17 -0.48
C PRO A 276 -1.04 1.51 0.88
N ALA A 277 -1.57 2.08 1.99
CA ALA A 277 -1.39 1.51 3.32
C ALA A 277 -2.10 0.17 3.48
N ALA A 278 -3.29 -0.02 2.90
CA ALA A 278 -4.04 -1.27 2.91
C ALA A 278 -3.36 -2.39 2.09
N MET A 279 -2.60 -2.04 1.05
CA MET A 279 -1.92 -3.01 0.19
C MET A 279 -0.70 -3.62 0.87
N ARG A 280 -0.45 -4.91 0.62
CA ARG A 280 0.76 -5.59 1.11
C ARG A 280 1.90 -5.60 0.10
N SER A 281 1.58 -5.42 -1.18
CA SER A 281 2.53 -5.28 -2.28
C SER A 281 2.12 -4.09 -3.15
N ILE A 282 3.09 -3.33 -3.66
CA ILE A 282 2.85 -2.25 -4.61
C ILE A 282 3.90 -2.35 -5.71
N LEU A 283 3.43 -2.46 -6.94
CA LEU A 283 4.22 -2.50 -8.16
C LEU A 283 4.02 -1.19 -8.92
N GLN A 284 5.11 -0.50 -9.23
CA GLN A 284 5.07 0.70 -10.06
C GLN A 284 5.57 0.38 -11.45
N LEU A 285 4.75 0.66 -12.45
CA LEU A 285 5.11 0.52 -13.85
C LEU A 285 5.47 1.88 -14.44
N ALA A 286 6.52 1.90 -15.24
CA ALA A 286 6.98 3.09 -15.93
C ALA A 286 7.63 2.74 -17.27
N LYS A 287 7.80 3.74 -18.14
CA LYS A 287 8.67 3.59 -19.30
C LYS A 287 10.12 3.41 -18.82
N ASP A 288 10.82 2.49 -19.46
CA ASP A 288 12.25 2.31 -19.17
C ASP A 288 13.03 3.51 -19.69
N PRO A 289 13.72 4.27 -18.83
CA PRO A 289 14.46 5.44 -19.27
C PRO A 289 15.69 5.11 -20.12
N ASP A 290 16.18 3.88 -20.05
CA ASP A 290 17.39 3.44 -20.75
C ASP A 290 17.09 2.63 -22.02
N ALA A 291 15.82 2.34 -22.33
CA ALA A 291 15.43 1.55 -23.48
C ALA A 291 14.31 2.25 -24.27
N GLU A 292 14.52 2.42 -25.58
CA GLU A 292 13.46 2.85 -26.49
C GLU A 292 12.37 1.79 -26.49
N ASN A 293 11.13 2.18 -26.29
CA ASN A 293 9.95 1.28 -26.16
C ASN A 293 10.00 0.27 -24.98
N GLY A 294 11.02 0.38 -24.11
CA GLY A 294 11.10 -0.42 -22.90
C GLY A 294 10.13 0.03 -21.81
N CYS A 295 9.78 -0.91 -20.95
CA CYS A 295 9.03 -0.70 -19.72
C CYS A 295 9.76 -1.35 -18.56
N VAL A 296 9.50 -0.85 -17.35
CA VAL A 296 10.04 -1.43 -16.13
C VAL A 296 8.95 -1.49 -15.06
N MET A 297 8.86 -2.61 -14.38
CA MET A 297 8.09 -2.78 -13.17
C MET A 297 9.04 -2.74 -11.97
N VAL A 298 8.77 -1.86 -11.03
CA VAL A 298 9.54 -1.74 -9.78
C VAL A 298 8.68 -2.12 -8.59
N HIS A 299 9.17 -3.01 -7.74
CA HIS A 299 8.49 -3.43 -6.52
C HIS A 299 8.79 -2.44 -5.38
N ILE A 300 7.91 -1.46 -5.18
CA ILE A 300 8.16 -0.34 -4.25
C ILE A 300 7.75 -0.63 -2.81
N LYS A 301 6.81 -1.56 -2.58
CA LYS A 301 6.39 -2.02 -1.25
C LYS A 301 6.18 -3.52 -1.24
N CYS A 302 6.74 -4.18 -0.23
CA CYS A 302 6.40 -5.54 0.18
C CYS A 302 6.39 -5.59 1.71
N SER A 303 5.28 -6.04 2.32
CA SER A 303 5.13 -6.03 3.78
C SER A 303 5.56 -7.35 4.43
N ASN A 304 5.51 -8.46 3.69
CA ASN A 304 5.65 -9.80 4.27
C ASN A 304 6.85 -10.59 3.69
N ALA A 305 7.68 -9.94 2.88
CA ALA A 305 8.93 -10.47 2.34
C ALA A 305 9.86 -9.31 1.93
N PRO A 306 11.12 -9.55 1.62
CA PRO A 306 11.97 -8.62 0.90
C PRO A 306 11.32 -8.24 -0.44
N LYS A 307 11.54 -6.99 -0.89
CA LYS A 307 11.05 -6.55 -2.19
C LYS A 307 11.68 -7.38 -3.32
N GLY A 308 10.86 -7.76 -4.31
CA GLY A 308 11.35 -8.39 -5.52
C GLY A 308 12.19 -7.43 -6.36
N ARG A 309 13.00 -7.99 -7.24
CA ARG A 309 13.82 -7.24 -8.20
C ARG A 309 12.93 -6.50 -9.20
N ALA A 310 13.39 -5.36 -9.70
CA ALA A 310 12.69 -4.70 -10.80
C ALA A 310 12.79 -5.55 -12.06
N ILE A 311 11.70 -5.64 -12.82
CA ILE A 311 11.59 -6.44 -14.05
C ILE A 311 11.47 -5.49 -15.23
N ALA A 312 12.38 -5.63 -16.19
CA ALA A 312 12.33 -4.94 -17.47
C ALA A 312 11.56 -5.80 -18.49
N TYR A 313 10.76 -5.14 -19.31
CA TYR A 313 9.96 -5.79 -20.34
C TYR A 313 9.64 -4.83 -21.50
N THR A 314 9.24 -5.38 -22.64
CA THR A 314 8.69 -4.62 -23.76
C THR A 314 7.26 -5.07 -24.03
N ILE A 315 6.47 -4.19 -24.65
CA ILE A 315 5.11 -4.50 -25.09
C ILE A 315 5.12 -4.51 -26.61
N GLY A 316 4.89 -5.65 -27.18
CA GLY A 316 4.82 -5.88 -28.63
C GLY A 316 3.39 -5.75 -29.17
N ASP A 317 3.20 -6.30 -30.38
CA ASP A 317 1.91 -6.31 -31.05
C ASP A 317 0.83 -7.00 -30.22
N ARG A 318 -0.39 -6.51 -30.33
CA ARG A 318 -1.55 -6.98 -29.58
C ARG A 318 -1.37 -6.98 -28.04
N GLY A 319 -0.35 -6.26 -27.52
CA GLY A 319 -0.09 -6.19 -26.08
C GLY A 319 0.65 -7.39 -25.50
N GLY A 320 1.34 -8.18 -26.32
CA GLY A 320 2.24 -9.24 -25.87
C GLY A 320 3.39 -8.66 -25.07
N VAL A 321 3.64 -9.19 -23.88
CA VAL A 321 4.70 -8.76 -22.97
C VAL A 321 5.91 -9.66 -23.13
N HIS A 322 7.05 -9.08 -23.46
CA HIS A 322 8.32 -9.81 -23.56
C HIS A 322 9.20 -9.41 -22.37
N TRP A 323 9.41 -10.33 -21.44
CA TRP A 323 10.25 -10.15 -20.27
C TRP A 323 11.72 -10.12 -20.69
N THR A 324 12.40 -8.98 -20.49
CA THR A 324 13.78 -8.79 -20.98
C THR A 324 14.84 -9.01 -19.91
N GLY A 325 14.44 -9.14 -18.65
CA GLY A 325 15.35 -9.45 -17.56
C GLY A 325 15.09 -8.62 -16.32
N TYR A 326 15.97 -8.75 -15.34
CA TYR A 326 15.95 -7.94 -14.15
C TYR A 326 16.76 -6.64 -14.34
N LYS A 327 16.35 -5.60 -13.61
CA LYS A 327 17.02 -4.31 -13.64
C LYS A 327 17.30 -3.83 -12.20
N ASP A 328 18.46 -3.27 -11.97
CA ASP A 328 18.74 -2.58 -10.70
C ASP A 328 18.24 -1.14 -10.81
N MET A 329 16.96 -0.94 -10.47
CA MET A 329 16.26 0.33 -10.57
C MET A 329 15.23 0.49 -9.47
N THR A 330 15.14 1.68 -8.90
CA THR A 330 14.12 2.06 -7.90
C THR A 330 13.11 3.03 -8.49
N ALA A 331 12.01 3.27 -7.79
CA ALA A 331 11.01 4.26 -8.20
C ALA A 331 11.55 5.70 -8.12
N GLU A 332 12.48 5.96 -7.23
CA GLU A 332 13.19 7.23 -7.13
C GLU A 332 14.04 7.46 -8.38
N ASP A 333 14.74 6.42 -8.85
CA ASP A 333 15.54 6.48 -10.07
C ASP A 333 14.67 6.87 -11.28
N ILE A 334 13.52 6.20 -11.44
CA ILE A 334 12.55 6.53 -12.49
C ILE A 334 12.11 7.99 -12.38
N SER A 335 11.77 8.45 -11.18
CA SER A 335 11.27 9.80 -10.95
C SER A 335 12.33 10.85 -11.33
N ILE A 336 13.58 10.65 -10.93
CA ILE A 336 14.69 11.56 -11.23
C ILE A 336 14.94 11.64 -12.74
N ILE A 337 15.04 10.48 -13.40
CA ILE A 337 15.35 10.41 -14.83
C ILE A 337 14.19 11.00 -15.66
N THR A 338 12.94 10.70 -15.29
CA THR A 338 11.76 11.24 -15.97
C THR A 338 11.71 12.76 -15.85
N LYS A 339 11.87 13.31 -14.64
CA LYS A 339 11.88 14.78 -14.42
C LYS A 339 13.02 15.47 -15.21
N ARG A 340 14.19 14.84 -15.33
CA ARG A 340 15.30 15.36 -16.13
C ARG A 340 14.92 15.43 -17.61
N LYS A 341 14.35 14.34 -18.16
CA LYS A 341 13.92 14.29 -19.56
C LYS A 341 12.82 15.30 -19.86
N GLU A 342 11.83 15.44 -18.97
CA GLU A 342 10.73 16.43 -19.11
C GLU A 342 11.25 17.86 -19.12
N LYS A 343 12.32 18.16 -18.36
CA LYS A 343 12.97 19.47 -18.33
C LYS A 343 13.94 19.69 -19.50
N GLY A 344 14.14 18.69 -20.35
CA GLY A 344 15.10 18.78 -21.46
C GLY A 344 16.55 19.00 -21.02
N ILE A 345 16.93 18.58 -19.79
CA ILE A 345 18.29 18.73 -19.28
C ILE A 345 19.14 17.59 -19.80
N PRO A 346 20.18 17.83 -20.61
CA PRO A 346 21.13 16.80 -21.00
C PRO A 346 21.81 16.18 -19.76
N TYR A 347 22.20 14.93 -19.86
CA TYR A 347 22.87 14.22 -18.75
C TYR A 347 24.10 14.95 -18.26
N GLU A 348 24.93 15.44 -19.19
CA GLU A 348 26.17 16.14 -18.94
C GLU A 348 25.97 17.47 -18.19
N ASN A 349 24.79 18.06 -18.33
CA ASN A 349 24.41 19.32 -17.69
C ASN A 349 23.72 19.12 -16.31
N GLU A 350 23.55 17.89 -15.90
CA GLU A 350 23.01 17.59 -14.58
C GLU A 350 23.98 18.04 -13.50
N PRO A 351 23.59 18.88 -12.54
CA PRO A 351 24.50 19.47 -11.57
C PRO A 351 25.39 18.45 -10.84
N LEU A 352 24.79 17.31 -10.45
CA LEU A 352 25.53 16.26 -9.76
C LEU A 352 26.60 15.60 -10.69
N VAL A 353 26.26 15.39 -11.95
CA VAL A 353 27.18 14.86 -12.97
C VAL A 353 28.35 15.80 -13.16
N GLN A 354 28.11 17.11 -13.26
CA GLN A 354 29.15 18.10 -13.36
C GLN A 354 30.08 18.09 -12.15
N VAL A 355 29.52 18.03 -10.94
CA VAL A 355 30.31 17.96 -9.70
C VAL A 355 31.18 16.71 -9.66
N PHE A 356 30.63 15.54 -9.96
CA PHE A 356 31.41 14.30 -9.95
C PHE A 356 32.48 14.28 -11.01
N ASN A 357 32.17 14.67 -12.24
CA ASN A 357 33.14 14.69 -13.32
C ASN A 357 34.28 15.68 -13.04
N GLN A 358 33.99 16.83 -12.46
CA GLN A 358 35.04 17.79 -12.09
C GLN A 358 35.90 17.26 -10.94
N ILE A 359 35.29 16.71 -9.89
CA ILE A 359 36.02 16.12 -8.76
C ILE A 359 36.96 15.01 -9.22
N VAL A 360 36.51 14.14 -10.13
CA VAL A 360 37.35 13.06 -10.66
C VAL A 360 38.45 13.58 -11.57
N THR A 361 38.16 14.61 -12.36
CA THR A 361 39.17 15.26 -13.20
C THR A 361 40.27 15.87 -12.34
N ASP A 362 39.89 16.54 -11.24
CA ASP A 362 40.84 17.16 -10.32
C ASP A 362 41.57 16.14 -9.42
N ASN A 363 41.00 14.94 -9.26
CA ASN A 363 41.50 13.86 -8.40
C ASN A 363 41.46 12.50 -9.12
N PRO A 364 42.33 12.24 -10.09
CA PRO A 364 42.29 11.03 -10.93
C PRO A 364 42.40 9.71 -10.15
N GLY A 365 43.04 9.74 -8.96
CA GLY A 365 43.15 8.58 -8.07
C GLY A 365 41.95 8.33 -7.17
N GLY A 366 40.90 9.10 -7.33
CA GLY A 366 39.75 9.07 -6.45
C GLY A 366 40.05 9.63 -5.06
N GLY A 367 39.10 9.47 -4.13
CA GLY A 367 39.30 9.98 -2.78
C GLY A 367 38.08 9.86 -1.90
N PHE A 368 38.21 10.33 -0.68
CA PHE A 368 37.11 10.43 0.28
C PHE A 368 36.78 11.89 0.57
N TRP A 369 35.51 12.24 0.43
CA TRP A 369 34.95 13.55 0.76
C TRP A 369 33.94 13.39 1.88
N SER A 370 34.14 14.15 2.98
CA SER A 370 33.04 14.32 3.93
C SER A 370 31.84 14.98 3.22
N TYR A 371 30.64 14.76 3.69
CA TYR A 371 29.47 15.41 3.07
C TYR A 371 29.61 16.93 3.05
N ALA A 372 30.12 17.52 4.12
CA ALA A 372 30.38 18.97 4.18
C ALA A 372 31.33 19.43 3.08
N LYS A 373 32.48 18.75 2.93
CA LYS A 373 33.49 19.09 1.90
C LYS A 373 32.93 18.86 0.49
N PHE A 374 32.20 17.77 0.27
CA PHE A 374 31.57 17.51 -1.04
C PHE A 374 30.56 18.60 -1.43
N MET A 375 29.76 19.08 -0.46
CA MET A 375 28.81 20.16 -0.69
C MET A 375 29.49 21.50 -0.96
N GLU A 376 30.58 21.78 -0.26
CA GLU A 376 31.40 23.00 -0.46
C GLU A 376 32.04 23.01 -1.87
N GLU A 377 32.69 21.92 -2.26
CA GLU A 377 33.25 21.77 -3.60
C GLU A 377 32.18 21.79 -4.69
N GLY A 378 31.06 21.14 -4.46
CA GLY A 378 29.91 21.17 -5.36
C GLY A 378 29.35 22.57 -5.59
N ALA A 379 29.20 23.36 -4.52
CA ALA A 379 28.78 24.75 -4.63
C ALA A 379 29.75 25.57 -5.49
N LYS A 380 31.06 25.40 -5.26
CA LYS A 380 32.12 26.08 -6.02
C LYS A 380 32.07 25.69 -7.50
N ILE A 381 31.97 24.40 -7.83
CA ILE A 381 31.89 23.88 -9.19
C ILE A 381 30.67 24.42 -9.94
N LEU A 382 29.52 24.49 -9.25
CA LEU A 382 28.26 24.96 -9.82
C LEU A 382 28.12 26.49 -9.83
N GLY A 383 29.09 27.23 -9.31
CA GLY A 383 29.05 28.68 -9.26
C GLY A 383 28.08 29.28 -8.23
N TYR A 384 27.72 28.51 -7.22
CA TYR A 384 26.87 29.00 -6.12
C TYR A 384 27.72 29.75 -5.06
N PRO A 385 27.11 30.69 -4.33
CA PRO A 385 27.79 31.30 -3.19
C PRO A 385 28.23 30.26 -2.15
N PRO A 386 29.32 30.49 -1.43
CA PRO A 386 29.72 29.64 -0.30
C PRO A 386 28.56 29.49 0.70
N TYR A 387 28.40 28.26 1.23
CA TYR A 387 27.32 27.90 2.16
C TYR A 387 25.91 27.92 1.61
N SER A 388 25.72 27.91 0.28
CA SER A 388 24.40 27.68 -0.32
C SER A 388 23.81 26.35 0.16
N ASP A 389 22.51 26.33 0.44
CA ASP A 389 21.84 25.08 0.79
C ASP A 389 21.68 24.19 -0.45
N LEU A 390 22.60 23.24 -0.59
CA LEU A 390 22.58 22.21 -1.62
C LEU A 390 21.89 20.92 -1.12
N GLY A 391 20.95 21.02 -0.18
CA GLY A 391 20.23 19.86 0.37
C GLY A 391 19.59 18.97 -0.69
N ASP A 392 19.26 19.53 -1.85
CA ASP A 392 18.79 18.77 -3.01
C ASP A 392 19.89 17.91 -3.62
N LEU A 393 21.12 18.43 -3.74
CA LEU A 393 22.28 17.68 -4.22
C LEU A 393 22.58 16.47 -3.32
N ARG A 394 22.50 16.65 -2.00
CA ARG A 394 22.69 15.56 -1.03
C ARG A 394 21.62 14.47 -1.14
N ARG A 395 20.36 14.84 -1.29
CA ARG A 395 19.27 13.86 -1.49
C ARG A 395 19.43 13.05 -2.77
N ARG A 396 20.05 13.63 -3.80
CA ARG A 396 20.29 12.99 -5.09
C ARG A 396 21.52 12.07 -5.09
N LEU A 397 22.42 12.20 -4.10
CA LEU A 397 23.55 11.29 -3.91
C LEU A 397 23.11 9.85 -3.59
N ASP A 398 21.97 9.69 -2.92
CA ASP A 398 21.41 8.38 -2.53
C ASP A 398 20.54 7.77 -3.64
N GLY A 399 20.38 8.44 -4.77
CA GLY A 399 19.43 8.10 -5.83
C GLY A 399 20.02 7.50 -7.08
N GLY A 400 19.17 7.30 -8.09
CA GLY A 400 19.50 6.67 -9.36
C GLY A 400 20.54 7.39 -10.20
N LEU A 401 20.72 8.68 -9.97
CA LEU A 401 21.75 9.44 -10.68
C LEU A 401 23.16 8.94 -10.31
N ALA A 402 23.40 8.55 -9.04
CA ALA A 402 24.67 7.93 -8.65
C ALA A 402 24.90 6.60 -9.37
N ARG A 403 23.84 5.79 -9.57
CA ARG A 403 23.91 4.54 -10.36
C ARG A 403 24.11 4.81 -11.85
N GLU A 404 23.48 5.84 -12.37
CA GLU A 404 23.68 6.26 -13.78
C GLU A 404 25.12 6.71 -14.01
N LEU A 405 25.72 7.47 -13.08
CA LEU A 405 27.13 7.81 -13.06
C LEU A 405 28.03 6.58 -13.08
N GLN A 406 27.72 5.56 -12.27
CA GLN A 406 28.44 4.29 -12.27
C GLN A 406 28.41 3.61 -13.65
N LYS A 407 27.21 3.53 -14.26
CA LYS A 407 27.01 2.85 -15.54
C LYS A 407 27.62 3.58 -16.73
N ARG A 408 27.49 4.92 -16.77
CA ARG A 408 27.94 5.72 -17.92
C ARG A 408 29.40 6.15 -17.82
N ASP A 409 29.80 6.61 -16.63
CA ASP A 409 31.12 7.25 -16.43
C ASP A 409 32.10 6.37 -15.67
N GLY A 410 31.67 5.14 -15.29
CA GLY A 410 32.51 4.21 -14.51
C GLY A 410 32.87 4.73 -13.10
N LEU A 411 32.06 5.64 -12.55
CA LEU A 411 32.29 6.22 -11.24
C LEU A 411 31.65 5.38 -10.16
N ILE A 412 32.39 4.91 -9.20
CA ILE A 412 31.86 4.24 -8.00
C ILE A 412 31.76 5.25 -6.88
N VAL A 413 30.53 5.37 -6.35
CA VAL A 413 30.22 6.21 -5.19
C VAL A 413 29.82 5.32 -4.03
N VAL A 414 30.66 5.26 -2.99
CA VAL A 414 30.43 4.44 -1.80
C VAL A 414 30.22 5.37 -0.60
N HIS A 415 29.07 5.25 0.03
CA HIS A 415 28.81 5.93 1.30
C HIS A 415 29.59 5.24 2.43
N GLY A 416 30.21 6.01 3.30
CA GLY A 416 31.00 5.46 4.38
C GLY A 416 31.45 6.50 5.40
N ALA A 417 32.28 6.05 6.33
CA ALA A 417 32.86 6.94 7.32
C ALA A 417 34.38 6.70 7.39
N LYS A 418 35.16 7.77 7.63
CA LYS A 418 36.61 7.73 7.70
C LYS A 418 37.14 8.51 8.91
N GLY A 419 38.20 7.97 9.54
CA GLY A 419 39.00 8.64 10.57
C GLY A 419 38.49 8.55 12.01
N LYS A 420 39.30 9.10 12.95
CA LYS A 420 38.95 9.26 14.36
C LYS A 420 37.76 10.25 14.45
N GLY A 421 36.60 9.78 14.84
CA GLY A 421 35.37 10.58 14.89
C GLY A 421 34.30 10.15 13.89
N ASN A 422 34.55 9.13 13.09
CA ASN A 422 33.56 8.51 12.19
C ASN A 422 32.86 9.50 11.24
N VAL A 423 33.64 10.40 10.61
CA VAL A 423 33.13 11.43 9.72
C VAL A 423 32.46 10.79 8.52
N ARG A 424 31.15 10.99 8.38
CA ARG A 424 30.35 10.46 7.28
C ARG A 424 30.62 11.23 5.98
N GLY A 425 30.71 10.48 4.88
CA GLY A 425 30.98 11.06 3.58
C GLY A 425 30.83 10.03 2.46
N ILE A 426 31.38 10.38 1.31
CA ILE A 426 31.40 9.52 0.13
C ILE A 426 32.84 9.25 -0.28
N ARG A 427 33.09 8.05 -0.81
CA ARG A 427 34.29 7.71 -1.54
C ARG A 427 33.94 7.68 -3.02
N ILE A 428 34.71 8.34 -3.84
CA ILE A 428 34.59 8.38 -5.29
C ILE A 428 35.82 7.70 -5.88
N GLU A 429 35.60 6.70 -6.73
CA GLU A 429 36.66 5.99 -7.44
C GLU A 429 36.24 5.89 -8.91
N LYS A 430 37.18 6.06 -9.84
CA LYS A 430 36.98 5.87 -11.27
C LYS A 430 37.59 4.55 -11.73
N TYR A 431 36.83 3.76 -12.48
CA TYR A 431 37.35 2.57 -13.14
C TYR A 431 37.59 2.87 -14.62
N GLU A 432 38.76 2.46 -15.12
CA GLU A 432 39.14 2.73 -16.48
C GLU A 432 38.32 2.02 -17.56
N THR A 433 37.53 0.99 -17.17
CA THR A 433 36.57 0.32 -18.09
C THR A 433 35.34 -0.19 -17.36
N PRO A 434 34.13 -0.08 -17.97
CA PRO A 434 32.91 -0.64 -17.43
C PRO A 434 32.92 -2.17 -17.23
N LYS A 435 33.76 -2.91 -17.98
CA LYS A 435 33.92 -4.36 -17.86
C LYS A 435 34.59 -4.80 -16.55
N ALA A 436 35.50 -4.02 -15.99
CA ALA A 436 36.14 -4.34 -14.72
C ALA A 436 35.21 -4.26 -13.51
N TYR A 437 34.08 -3.52 -13.64
CA TYR A 437 33.07 -3.39 -12.61
C TYR A 437 32.14 -4.62 -12.55
N GLN A 438 31.72 -5.17 -13.70
CA GLN A 438 30.90 -6.37 -13.77
C GLN A 438 31.61 -7.59 -13.17
N GLN A 439 32.92 -7.73 -13.37
CA GLN A 439 33.72 -8.81 -12.77
C GLN A 439 33.83 -8.76 -11.24
N LYS A 440 33.59 -7.60 -10.61
CA LYS A 440 33.64 -7.44 -9.15
C LYS A 440 32.28 -7.67 -8.48
N LEU A 441 31.19 -7.65 -9.24
CA LEU A 441 29.83 -7.97 -8.76
C LEU A 441 29.50 -9.46 -8.83
N ASP A 442 30.28 -10.23 -9.58
CA ASP A 442 30.13 -11.67 -9.77
C ASP A 442 30.97 -12.51 -8.77
N ILE A 443 31.55 -11.87 -7.72
CA ILE A 443 32.21 -12.48 -6.57
C ILE A 443 31.40 -12.14 -5.30
#